data_206849d2327480cdd2b8cbd3737b856d
#
_entry.id   206849d2327480cdd2b8cbd3737b856d
#
_cell.length_a   1.000
_cell.length_b   1.000
_cell.length_c   1.000
_cell.angle_alpha   90.00
_cell.angle_beta   90.00
_cell.angle_gamma   90.00
#
_symmetry.space_group_name_H-M   'P 1'
#
loop_
_entity.id
_entity.type
_entity.pdbx_description
1 polymer ?
#
loop_
_entity_poly.entity_id
_entity_poly.type
_entity_poly.pdbx_seq_one_letter_code
_entity_poly.pdbx_strand_id
1 'polypeptide(L)'
;MTVLENLARLGLSLPEAPKGVGNYEAWVRTGNLVMTSGQVAWVDGVLQYPGRLGENVSDEEGYQAARLSALNGIAQLQAATGDLEKVRQIVRIEGCVHCAPGYRGHPQVLNGASDLINDVFGSRGRHTRTSLGIADMPLDACVMLMFWAEVE
;
A
#
# COMPACT_ATOMS: atom_id res chain seq x y z
N MET A 1 -16.28 -1.94 -14.86
CA MET A 1 -15.93 -3.01 -13.89
C MET A 1 -15.66 -2.40 -12.54
N THR A 2 -16.13 -3.05 -11.49
CA THR A 2 -15.86 -2.61 -10.11
C THR A 2 -14.42 -2.88 -9.71
N VAL A 3 -13.97 -2.27 -8.62
CA VAL A 3 -12.64 -2.52 -8.05
C VAL A 3 -12.46 -3.99 -7.69
N LEU A 4 -13.49 -4.62 -7.10
CA LEU A 4 -13.44 -6.04 -6.73
C LEU A 4 -13.35 -6.95 -7.96
N GLU A 5 -14.07 -6.64 -9.05
CA GLU A 5 -13.97 -7.36 -10.31
C GLU A 5 -12.58 -7.21 -10.93
N ASN A 6 -11.98 -6.02 -10.86
CA ASN A 6 -10.61 -5.79 -11.34
C ASN A 6 -9.59 -6.58 -10.52
N LEU A 7 -9.74 -6.64 -9.18
CA LEU A 7 -8.91 -7.49 -8.34
C LEU A 7 -9.03 -8.97 -8.73
N ALA A 8 -10.27 -9.47 -8.89
CA ALA A 8 -10.51 -10.85 -9.28
C ALA A 8 -9.87 -11.21 -10.64
N ARG A 9 -9.93 -10.29 -11.61
CA ARG A 9 -9.27 -10.45 -12.91
C ARG A 9 -7.75 -10.57 -12.80
N LEU A 10 -7.14 -9.93 -11.79
CA LEU A 10 -5.71 -10.05 -11.49
C LEU A 10 -5.38 -11.29 -10.64
N GLY A 11 -6.36 -12.14 -10.33
CA GLY A 11 -6.18 -13.29 -9.47
C GLY A 11 -6.04 -12.93 -7.98
N LEU A 12 -6.48 -11.75 -7.58
CA LEU A 12 -6.39 -11.25 -6.21
C LEU A 12 -7.75 -11.23 -5.53
N SER A 13 -7.73 -11.50 -4.24
CA SER A 13 -8.87 -11.30 -3.35
C SER A 13 -8.52 -10.28 -2.28
N LEU A 14 -9.50 -9.49 -1.85
CA LEU A 14 -9.29 -8.49 -0.81
C LEU A 14 -9.11 -9.18 0.54
N PRO A 15 -8.00 -8.94 1.25
CA PRO A 15 -7.82 -9.50 2.59
C PRO A 15 -8.68 -8.76 3.61
N GLU A 16 -8.79 -9.34 4.81
CA GLU A 16 -9.25 -8.57 5.97
C GLU A 16 -8.28 -7.42 6.23
N ALA A 17 -8.81 -6.24 6.52
CA ALA A 17 -7.99 -5.05 6.78
C ALA A 17 -7.09 -5.28 8.01
N PRO A 18 -5.76 -5.18 7.89
CA PRO A 18 -4.86 -5.38 9.02
C PRO A 18 -5.11 -4.37 10.14
N LYS A 19 -5.07 -4.83 11.37
CA LYS A 19 -5.15 -3.98 12.55
C LYS A 19 -3.81 -3.29 12.83
N GLY A 20 -3.87 -2.08 13.42
CA GLY A 20 -2.67 -1.40 13.88
C GLY A 20 -1.94 -2.19 14.97
N VAL A 21 -0.61 -2.11 14.98
CA VAL A 21 0.25 -2.78 15.96
C VAL A 21 0.56 -1.91 17.18
N GLY A 22 -0.15 -0.83 17.37
CA GLY A 22 0.05 0.13 18.47
C GLY A 22 -1.24 0.85 18.85
N ASN A 23 -1.11 1.86 19.68
CA ASN A 23 -2.24 2.65 20.16
C ASN A 23 -2.61 3.76 19.15
N TYR A 24 -3.11 3.34 17.99
CA TYR A 24 -3.57 4.23 16.93
C TYR A 24 -4.56 3.49 16.02
N GLU A 25 -5.27 4.24 15.20
CA GLU A 25 -6.24 3.68 14.25
C GLU A 25 -5.58 3.32 12.92
N ALA A 26 -6.04 2.27 12.28
CA ALA A 26 -5.55 1.85 10.96
C ALA A 26 -5.93 2.86 9.86
N TRP A 27 -7.03 3.57 10.06
CA TRP A 27 -7.48 4.65 9.19
C TRP A 27 -8.33 5.64 9.98
N VAL A 28 -8.40 6.88 9.48
CA VAL A 28 -9.26 7.93 10.00
C VAL A 28 -9.97 8.58 8.82
N ARG A 29 -11.25 8.88 9.01
CA ARG A 29 -12.03 9.67 8.05
C ARG A 29 -12.33 11.05 8.64
N THR A 30 -12.09 12.09 7.84
CA THR A 30 -12.50 13.47 8.14
C THR A 30 -13.14 14.07 6.89
N GLY A 31 -14.45 14.39 7.00
CA GLY A 31 -15.20 14.82 5.82
C GLY A 31 -15.17 13.75 4.72
N ASN A 32 -14.71 14.14 3.55
CA ASN A 32 -14.56 13.27 2.39
C ASN A 32 -13.16 12.69 2.22
N LEU A 33 -12.29 12.82 3.21
CA LEU A 33 -10.92 12.31 3.16
C LEU A 33 -10.75 11.14 4.13
N VAL A 34 -10.22 10.03 3.61
CA VAL A 34 -9.74 8.89 4.40
C VAL A 34 -8.22 8.87 4.32
N MET A 35 -7.58 8.75 5.48
CA MET A 35 -6.13 8.57 5.59
C MET A 35 -5.84 7.28 6.33
N THR A 36 -4.87 6.51 5.84
CA THR A 36 -4.44 5.27 6.51
C THR A 36 -3.15 5.48 7.28
N SER A 37 -2.97 4.67 8.32
CA SER A 37 -1.67 4.42 8.91
C SER A 37 -0.80 3.61 7.92
N GLY A 38 0.47 3.40 8.27
CA GLY A 38 1.40 2.65 7.43
C GLY A 38 0.94 1.22 7.20
N GLN A 39 0.89 0.82 5.93
CA GLN A 39 0.56 -0.53 5.51
C GLN A 39 1.82 -1.25 5.03
N VAL A 40 2.03 -2.44 5.53
CA VAL A 40 3.16 -3.30 5.16
C VAL A 40 2.65 -4.59 4.52
N ALA A 41 3.56 -5.46 4.08
CA ALA A 41 3.23 -6.62 3.26
C ALA A 41 2.75 -7.84 4.09
N TRP A 42 1.71 -7.66 4.89
CA TRP A 42 1.08 -8.76 5.62
C TRP A 42 0.31 -9.70 4.68
N VAL A 43 0.53 -11.00 4.84
CA VAL A 43 -0.31 -12.06 4.27
C VAL A 43 -0.57 -13.08 5.37
N ASP A 44 -1.85 -13.25 5.74
CA ASP A 44 -2.28 -14.17 6.79
C ASP A 44 -1.48 -14.02 8.10
N GLY A 45 -1.21 -12.78 8.49
CA GLY A 45 -0.49 -12.46 9.72
C GLY A 45 1.03 -12.65 9.64
N VAL A 46 1.58 -12.96 8.46
CA VAL A 46 3.02 -13.13 8.23
C VAL A 46 3.53 -11.99 7.34
N LEU A 47 4.56 -11.29 7.82
CA LEU A 47 5.22 -10.25 7.04
C LEU A 47 6.05 -10.86 5.92
N GLN A 48 5.74 -10.49 4.69
CA GLN A 48 6.45 -10.97 3.51
C GLN A 48 7.69 -10.10 3.24
N TYR A 49 8.76 -10.74 2.76
CA TYR A 49 10.00 -10.09 2.34
C TYR A 49 10.60 -9.13 3.37
N PRO A 50 10.79 -9.55 4.65
CA PRO A 50 11.46 -8.69 5.62
C PRO A 50 12.91 -8.43 5.22
N GLY A 51 13.43 -7.26 5.54
CA GLY A 51 14.81 -6.88 5.25
C GLY A 51 14.95 -5.58 4.48
N ARG A 52 16.08 -5.43 3.78
CA ARG A 52 16.51 -4.19 3.11
C ARG A 52 16.71 -4.40 1.62
N LEU A 53 16.19 -3.48 0.83
CA LEU A 53 16.54 -3.34 -0.58
C LEU A 53 18.02 -2.97 -0.70
N GLY A 54 18.69 -3.55 -1.69
CA GLY A 54 20.14 -3.35 -1.87
C GLY A 54 21.02 -4.17 -0.94
N GLU A 55 20.44 -5.02 -0.10
CA GLU A 55 21.15 -5.92 0.82
C GLU A 55 20.60 -7.35 0.72
N ASN A 56 19.47 -7.65 1.36
CA ASN A 56 18.91 -9.00 1.41
C ASN A 56 17.50 -9.13 0.81
N VAL A 57 16.97 -8.05 0.25
CA VAL A 57 15.70 -8.04 -0.50
C VAL A 57 15.98 -7.58 -1.91
N SER A 58 15.58 -8.36 -2.93
CA SER A 58 15.73 -7.98 -4.32
C SER A 58 14.72 -6.91 -4.74
N ASP A 59 14.98 -6.21 -5.84
CA ASP A 59 14.04 -5.22 -6.39
C ASP A 59 12.69 -5.85 -6.74
N GLU A 60 12.69 -7.07 -7.28
CA GLU A 60 11.45 -7.81 -7.58
C GLU A 60 10.68 -8.15 -6.31
N GLU A 61 11.36 -8.64 -5.27
CA GLU A 61 10.74 -8.90 -3.98
C GLU A 61 10.16 -7.61 -3.35
N GLY A 62 10.90 -6.52 -3.46
CA GLY A 62 10.43 -5.20 -3.01
C GLY A 62 9.19 -4.73 -3.77
N TYR A 63 9.15 -4.94 -5.09
CA TYR A 63 7.97 -4.67 -5.93
C TYR A 63 6.77 -5.48 -5.45
N GLN A 64 6.94 -6.78 -5.18
CA GLN A 64 5.87 -7.62 -4.66
C GLN A 64 5.42 -7.19 -3.25
N ALA A 65 6.35 -6.79 -2.39
CA ALA A 65 6.02 -6.25 -1.07
C ALA A 65 5.19 -4.96 -1.18
N ALA A 66 5.55 -4.06 -2.09
CA ALA A 66 4.77 -2.84 -2.35
C ALA A 66 3.37 -3.18 -2.86
N ARG A 67 3.24 -4.15 -3.74
CA ARG A 67 1.95 -4.65 -4.24
C ARG A 67 1.07 -5.20 -3.12
N LEU A 68 1.62 -6.04 -2.23
CA LEU A 68 0.91 -6.59 -1.07
C LEU A 68 0.52 -5.49 -0.08
N SER A 69 1.41 -4.55 0.18
CA SER A 69 1.12 -3.41 1.06
C SER A 69 -0.03 -2.55 0.50
N ALA A 70 -0.07 -2.35 -0.82
CA ALA A 70 -1.16 -1.65 -1.49
C ALA A 70 -2.48 -2.42 -1.39
N LEU A 71 -2.46 -3.74 -1.51
CA LEU A 71 -3.65 -4.57 -1.32
C LEU A 71 -4.22 -4.42 0.10
N ASN A 72 -3.36 -4.39 1.11
CA ASN A 72 -3.75 -4.09 2.49
C ASN A 72 -4.31 -2.67 2.63
N GLY A 73 -3.75 -1.70 1.91
CA GLY A 73 -4.29 -0.34 1.83
C GLY A 73 -5.70 -0.29 1.25
N ILE A 74 -5.95 -1.04 0.18
CA ILE A 74 -7.29 -1.17 -0.43
C ILE A 74 -8.27 -1.77 0.59
N ALA A 75 -7.83 -2.77 1.36
CA ALA A 75 -8.64 -3.36 2.42
C ALA A 75 -9.01 -2.34 3.50
N GLN A 76 -8.11 -1.42 3.85
CA GLN A 76 -8.42 -0.31 4.77
C GLN A 76 -9.48 0.63 4.18
N LEU A 77 -9.39 0.95 2.90
CA LEU A 77 -10.39 1.79 2.23
C LEU A 77 -11.75 1.10 2.18
N GLN A 78 -11.79 -0.22 1.96
CA GLN A 78 -13.02 -1.01 2.06
C GLN A 78 -13.62 -0.94 3.46
N ALA A 79 -12.81 -1.08 4.50
CA ALA A 79 -13.25 -0.98 5.89
C ALA A 79 -13.80 0.42 6.21
N ALA A 80 -13.17 1.47 5.67
CA ALA A 80 -13.56 2.86 5.91
C ALA A 80 -14.86 3.25 5.19
N THR A 81 -15.12 2.69 4.00
CA THR A 81 -16.24 3.11 3.14
C THR A 81 -17.39 2.11 3.08
N GLY A 82 -17.13 0.85 3.41
CA GLY A 82 -18.06 -0.26 3.21
C GLY A 82 -18.25 -0.68 1.74
N ASP A 83 -17.79 0.17 0.82
CA ASP A 83 -17.89 -0.08 -0.63
C ASP A 83 -16.79 0.70 -1.34
N LEU A 84 -15.90 0.01 -2.05
CA LEU A 84 -14.78 0.63 -2.78
C LEU A 84 -15.24 1.51 -3.95
N GLU A 85 -16.47 1.33 -4.43
CA GLU A 85 -17.02 2.22 -5.47
C GLU A 85 -17.29 3.63 -4.94
N LYS A 86 -17.32 3.83 -3.62
CA LYS A 86 -17.40 5.15 -2.99
C LYS A 86 -16.06 5.89 -2.96
N VAL A 87 -14.96 5.25 -3.32
CA VAL A 87 -13.67 5.92 -3.50
C VAL A 87 -13.71 6.72 -4.79
N ARG A 88 -13.67 8.04 -4.68
CA ARG A 88 -13.69 8.96 -5.82
C ARG A 88 -12.33 9.15 -6.45
N GLN A 89 -11.30 9.19 -5.61
CA GLN A 89 -9.92 9.43 -6.06
C GLN A 89 -8.93 8.92 -5.03
N ILE A 90 -7.93 8.17 -5.48
CA ILE A 90 -6.71 7.98 -4.69
C ILE A 90 -5.89 9.26 -4.88
N VAL A 91 -5.72 10.01 -3.79
CA VAL A 91 -5.12 11.35 -3.84
C VAL A 91 -3.60 11.26 -3.76
N ARG A 92 -3.10 10.43 -2.83
CA ARG A 92 -1.68 10.34 -2.54
C ARG A 92 -1.31 8.96 -2.00
N ILE A 93 -0.16 8.48 -2.43
CA ILE A 93 0.55 7.36 -1.80
C ILE A 93 1.90 7.89 -1.34
N GLU A 94 2.18 7.79 -0.05
CA GLU A 94 3.52 8.01 0.48
C GLU A 94 4.15 6.65 0.73
N GLY A 95 5.31 6.41 0.12
CA GLY A 95 6.00 5.14 0.18
C GLY A 95 7.37 5.28 0.84
N CYS A 96 7.63 4.41 1.81
CA CYS A 96 8.93 4.27 2.46
C CYS A 96 9.53 2.93 2.07
N VAL A 97 10.81 2.96 1.69
CA VAL A 97 11.58 1.77 1.31
C VAL A 97 12.73 1.61 2.30
N HIS A 98 12.75 0.50 3.02
CA HIS A 98 13.86 0.11 3.88
C HIS A 98 15.02 -0.31 3.00
N CYS A 99 16.12 0.43 3.02
CA CYS A 99 17.18 0.22 2.06
C CYS A 99 18.56 0.48 2.64
N ALA A 100 19.56 -0.18 2.03
CA ALA A 100 20.96 0.03 2.33
C ALA A 100 21.41 1.43 1.88
N PRO A 101 22.49 1.99 2.48
CA PRO A 101 23.06 3.25 2.02
C PRO A 101 23.41 3.20 0.53
N GLY A 102 23.03 4.26 -0.20
CA GLY A 102 23.30 4.39 -1.63
C GLY A 102 22.32 3.66 -2.56
N TYR A 103 21.35 2.92 -2.05
CA TYR A 103 20.28 2.34 -2.86
C TYR A 103 19.48 3.44 -3.56
N ARG A 104 19.09 3.23 -4.82
CA ARG A 104 18.38 4.23 -5.63
C ARG A 104 17.15 3.72 -6.36
N GLY A 105 16.73 2.48 -6.10
CA GLY A 105 15.61 1.83 -6.80
C GLY A 105 14.23 2.10 -6.19
N HIS A 106 14.08 3.09 -5.31
CA HIS A 106 12.81 3.38 -4.61
C HIS A 106 11.61 3.54 -5.55
N PRO A 107 11.69 4.33 -6.64
CA PRO A 107 10.53 4.51 -7.52
C PRO A 107 10.10 3.22 -8.20
N GLN A 108 11.05 2.39 -8.65
CA GLN A 108 10.76 1.12 -9.32
C GLN A 108 10.10 0.12 -8.37
N VAL A 109 10.58 0.04 -7.13
CA VAL A 109 9.99 -0.81 -6.08
C VAL A 109 8.56 -0.36 -5.79
N LEU A 110 8.34 0.93 -5.57
CA LEU A 110 7.01 1.47 -5.24
C LEU A 110 6.02 1.42 -6.41
N ASN A 111 6.49 1.20 -7.62
CA ASN A 111 5.60 0.93 -8.77
C ASN A 111 4.74 -0.32 -8.54
N GLY A 112 5.18 -1.27 -7.71
CA GLY A 112 4.34 -2.41 -7.32
C GLY A 112 3.00 -1.98 -6.72
N ALA A 113 3.01 -0.92 -5.93
CA ALA A 113 1.80 -0.32 -5.38
C ALA A 113 1.04 0.49 -6.43
N SER A 114 1.72 1.40 -7.13
CA SER A 114 1.09 2.30 -8.10
C SER A 114 0.45 1.54 -9.26
N ASP A 115 1.10 0.49 -9.75
CA ASP A 115 0.56 -0.36 -10.82
C ASP A 115 -0.73 -1.03 -10.37
N LEU A 116 -0.75 -1.65 -9.17
CA LEU A 116 -1.97 -2.26 -8.64
C LEU A 116 -3.11 -1.25 -8.50
N ILE A 117 -2.82 -0.09 -7.90
CA ILE A 117 -3.83 0.95 -7.68
C ILE A 117 -4.41 1.44 -9.01
N ASN A 118 -3.56 1.68 -10.00
CA ASN A 118 -4.01 2.09 -11.33
C ASN A 118 -4.83 0.99 -12.03
N ASP A 119 -4.42 -0.27 -11.91
CA ASP A 119 -5.10 -1.40 -12.53
C ASP A 119 -6.50 -1.61 -11.95
N VAL A 120 -6.69 -1.41 -10.64
CA VAL A 120 -7.97 -1.71 -10.00
C VAL A 120 -8.92 -0.51 -9.94
N PHE A 121 -8.41 0.73 -9.81
CA PHE A 121 -9.22 1.95 -9.75
C PHE A 121 -9.34 2.69 -11.09
N GLY A 122 -8.52 2.35 -12.09
CA GLY A 122 -8.52 3.05 -13.37
C GLY A 122 -8.15 4.52 -13.20
N SER A 123 -8.91 5.43 -13.79
CA SER A 123 -8.65 6.87 -13.69
C SER A 123 -8.68 7.40 -12.25
N ARG A 124 -9.49 6.80 -11.39
CA ARG A 124 -9.57 7.15 -9.96
C ARG A 124 -8.32 6.75 -9.18
N GLY A 125 -7.50 5.86 -9.74
CA GLY A 125 -6.24 5.41 -9.15
C GLY A 125 -5.06 6.35 -9.41
N ARG A 126 -5.18 7.32 -10.31
CA ARG A 126 -4.10 8.28 -10.64
C ARG A 126 -3.84 9.16 -9.43
N HIS A 127 -2.66 9.07 -8.87
CA HIS A 127 -2.32 9.63 -7.57
C HIS A 127 -0.98 10.38 -7.62
N THR A 128 -0.76 11.23 -6.62
CA THR A 128 0.57 11.79 -6.31
C THR A 128 1.33 10.79 -5.44
N ARG A 129 2.65 10.82 -5.50
CA ARG A 129 3.48 9.88 -4.72
C ARG A 129 4.77 10.53 -4.24
N THR A 130 5.17 10.17 -3.01
CA THR A 130 6.51 10.40 -2.49
C THR A 130 7.19 9.06 -2.27
N SER A 131 8.45 8.96 -2.65
CA SER A 131 9.29 7.77 -2.47
C SER A 131 10.47 8.14 -1.57
N LEU A 132 10.53 7.55 -0.38
CA LEU A 132 11.54 7.84 0.63
C LEU A 132 12.35 6.58 0.96
N GLY A 133 13.65 6.75 1.19
CA GLY A 133 14.51 5.71 1.75
C GLY A 133 14.59 5.84 3.27
N ILE A 134 14.47 4.72 3.97
CA ILE A 134 14.48 4.63 5.43
C ILE A 134 15.60 3.70 5.86
N ALA A 135 16.43 4.15 6.80
CA ALA A 135 17.56 3.37 7.31
C ALA A 135 17.11 2.20 8.20
N ASP A 136 16.07 2.42 8.98
CA ASP A 136 15.50 1.43 9.89
C ASP A 136 13.97 1.48 9.78
N MET A 137 13.36 0.34 9.50
CA MET A 137 11.92 0.23 9.30
C MET A 137 11.30 -0.59 10.44
N PRO A 138 10.17 -0.17 11.01
CA PRO A 138 9.44 -0.99 11.97
C PRO A 138 9.20 -2.40 11.43
N LEU A 139 9.33 -3.41 12.30
CA LEU A 139 9.09 -4.83 11.97
C LEU A 139 10.07 -5.40 10.92
N ASP A 140 11.12 -4.68 10.58
CA ASP A 140 12.02 -5.03 9.47
C ASP A 140 11.26 -5.13 8.12
N ALA A 141 10.10 -4.44 7.99
CA ALA A 141 9.36 -4.39 6.74
C ALA A 141 10.20 -3.72 5.66
N CYS A 142 10.21 -4.27 4.44
CA CYS A 142 11.00 -3.67 3.37
C CYS A 142 10.30 -2.48 2.71
N VAL A 143 8.97 -2.40 2.81
CA VAL A 143 8.14 -1.32 2.25
C VAL A 143 7.02 -0.98 3.23
N MET A 144 6.69 0.30 3.33
CA MET A 144 5.53 0.80 4.05
C MET A 144 4.84 1.87 3.21
N LEU A 145 3.51 1.81 3.13
CA LEU A 145 2.70 2.74 2.34
C LEU A 145 1.63 3.41 3.21
N MET A 146 1.44 4.71 3.00
CA MET A 146 0.33 5.47 3.55
C MET A 146 -0.55 5.99 2.40
N PHE A 147 -1.86 5.94 2.58
CA PHE A 147 -2.83 6.33 1.56
C PHE A 147 -3.69 7.50 2.00
N TRP A 148 -3.96 8.41 1.07
CA TRP A 148 -4.99 9.44 1.16
C TRP A 148 -5.98 9.22 0.03
N ALA A 149 -7.26 9.09 0.37
CA ALA A 149 -8.31 8.88 -0.62
C ALA A 149 -9.49 9.83 -0.38
N GLU A 150 -9.98 10.44 -1.47
CA GLU A 150 -11.26 11.14 -1.46
C GLU A 150 -12.39 10.11 -1.60
N VAL A 151 -13.40 10.24 -0.76
CA VAL A 151 -14.55 9.33 -0.71
C VAL A 151 -15.88 10.10 -0.68
N GLU A 152 -16.98 9.39 -0.99
CA GLU A 152 -18.33 9.96 -0.87
C GLU A 152 -18.77 10.15 0.56
#